data_647a76e7c4b503ecdb882e881b9fb5a0
#
_entry.id   647a76e7c4b503ecdb882e881b9fb5a0
#
_cell.length_a   1.000
_cell.length_b   1.000
_cell.length_c   1.000
_cell.angle_alpha   90.00
_cell.angle_beta   90.00
_cell.angle_gamma   90.00
#
_symmetry.space_group_name_H-M   'P 1'
#
loop_
_entity.id
_entity.type
_entity.pdbx_description
1 polymer ?
#
loop_
_entity_poly.entity_id
_entity_poly.type
_entity_poly.pdbx_seq_one_letter_code
_entity_poly.pdbx_strand_id
1 'polypeptide(L)'
;MLSHLFYDIFTDTAVDPAMMMLAIGVSLLLGLVVAKVYQFKTVYSKSFVMSLALLPTLIAIVIFLVNGSLGAGVAVMGAFSLIRFRSAPGGAKELVSIFLVMTIGIAIGMGYLVFATVFIFIMSLVMLLLEVVNFGQMKHSIRQLTVVIPESLDYESIFDDIFNKAANHVELANVKTSDMGSLFKIKYIIQLNGRMTEKELIDALRTRNGNLEIAISRYITKENEL
;
A
#
# COMPACT_ATOMS: atom_id res chain seq x y z
N MET A 1 6.85 -19.69 31.21
CA MET A 1 5.74 -19.22 30.35
C MET A 1 6.25 -18.78 28.99
N LEU A 2 7.30 -17.95 28.90
CA LEU A 2 7.90 -17.53 27.60
C LEU A 2 8.57 -18.67 26.82
N SER A 3 9.08 -19.69 27.49
CA SER A 3 9.74 -20.86 26.87
C SER A 3 8.81 -21.67 25.96
N HIS A 4 7.52 -21.68 26.23
CA HIS A 4 6.54 -22.38 25.39
C HIS A 4 6.24 -21.68 24.07
N LEU A 5 6.55 -20.37 23.93
CA LEU A 5 6.40 -19.63 22.67
C LEU A 5 7.42 -20.04 21.61
N PHE A 6 8.57 -20.53 22.05
CA PHE A 6 9.68 -20.95 21.18
C PHE A 6 9.85 -22.47 21.13
N TYR A 7 8.80 -23.21 21.52
CA TYR A 7 8.84 -24.68 21.43
C TYR A 7 8.73 -25.08 19.96
N ASP A 8 9.77 -25.75 19.47
CA ASP A 8 9.80 -26.35 18.15
C ASP A 8 9.08 -27.70 18.18
N ILE A 9 8.08 -27.88 17.32
CA ILE A 9 7.33 -29.14 17.21
C ILE A 9 8.05 -30.21 16.38
N PHE A 10 9.16 -29.86 15.73
CA PHE A 10 9.96 -30.75 14.88
C PHE A 10 11.26 -31.20 15.58
N THR A 11 11.21 -31.50 16.88
CA THR A 11 12.39 -31.84 17.69
C THR A 11 13.05 -33.16 17.35
N ASP A 12 12.39 -34.05 16.60
CA ASP A 12 12.94 -35.34 16.16
C ASP A 12 13.29 -35.33 14.67
N THR A 13 14.34 -36.06 14.31
CA THR A 13 14.83 -36.20 12.92
C THR A 13 13.82 -36.88 11.96
N ALA A 14 12.72 -37.38 12.47
CA ALA A 14 11.60 -37.93 11.69
C ALA A 14 10.42 -37.00 11.71
N VAL A 15 10.09 -36.47 10.53
CA VAL A 15 8.93 -35.62 10.31
C VAL A 15 7.67 -36.45 10.56
N ASP A 16 6.89 -36.09 11.57
CA ASP A 16 5.57 -36.66 11.78
C ASP A 16 4.59 -36.07 10.74
N PRO A 17 4.02 -36.91 9.86
CA PRO A 17 3.04 -36.47 8.86
C PRO A 17 1.82 -35.73 9.46
N ALA A 18 1.42 -36.10 10.68
CA ALA A 18 0.30 -35.45 11.36
C ALA A 18 0.63 -34.02 11.75
N MET A 19 1.85 -33.78 12.28
CA MET A 19 2.32 -32.43 12.59
C MET A 19 2.48 -31.55 11.34
N MET A 20 2.91 -32.12 10.23
CA MET A 20 2.97 -31.42 8.94
C MET A 20 1.57 -31.00 8.45
N MET A 21 0.59 -31.89 8.52
CA MET A 21 -0.79 -31.57 8.12
C MET A 21 -1.39 -30.48 9.04
N LEU A 22 -1.08 -30.52 10.33
CA LEU A 22 -1.46 -29.48 11.28
C LEU A 22 -0.83 -28.13 10.92
N ALA A 23 0.47 -28.12 10.63
CA ALA A 23 1.18 -26.90 10.21
C ALA A 23 0.58 -26.29 8.94
N ILE A 24 0.24 -27.11 7.95
CA ILE A 24 -0.46 -26.70 6.72
C ILE A 24 -1.83 -26.08 7.05
N GLY A 25 -2.61 -26.73 7.89
CA GLY A 25 -3.93 -26.25 8.30
C GLY A 25 -3.84 -24.91 9.04
N VAL A 26 -2.92 -24.78 9.99
CA VAL A 26 -2.68 -23.56 10.75
C VAL A 26 -2.20 -22.43 9.83
N SER A 27 -1.24 -22.69 8.93
CA SER A 27 -0.73 -21.68 8.02
C SER A 27 -1.82 -21.13 7.10
N LEU A 28 -2.70 -21.99 6.60
CA LEU A 28 -3.84 -21.57 5.76
C LEU A 28 -4.83 -20.70 6.55
N LEU A 29 -5.17 -21.09 7.77
CA LEU A 29 -6.05 -20.30 8.63
C LEU A 29 -5.45 -18.92 8.95
N LEU A 30 -4.17 -18.85 9.30
CA LEU A 30 -3.49 -17.58 9.57
C LEU A 30 -3.39 -16.72 8.29
N GLY A 31 -3.17 -17.31 7.14
CA GLY A 31 -3.21 -16.62 5.85
C GLY A 31 -4.58 -15.99 5.56
N LEU A 32 -5.67 -16.71 5.86
CA LEU A 32 -7.03 -16.18 5.73
C LEU A 32 -7.28 -15.02 6.69
N VAL A 33 -6.74 -15.07 7.92
CA VAL A 33 -6.82 -13.95 8.88
C VAL A 33 -6.17 -12.69 8.30
N VAL A 34 -4.92 -12.80 7.79
CA VAL A 34 -4.23 -11.65 7.17
C VAL A 34 -5.01 -11.13 5.96
N ALA A 35 -5.49 -12.02 5.11
CA ALA A 35 -6.29 -11.64 3.93
C ALA A 35 -7.55 -10.85 4.32
N LYS A 36 -8.21 -11.22 5.40
CA LYS A 36 -9.36 -10.49 5.96
C LYS A 36 -8.98 -9.13 6.53
N VAL A 37 -7.88 -9.05 7.29
CA VAL A 37 -7.36 -7.80 7.84
C VAL A 37 -6.96 -6.83 6.72
N TYR A 38 -6.32 -7.33 5.68
CA TYR A 38 -5.93 -6.53 4.51
C TYR A 38 -7.13 -5.91 3.80
N GLN A 39 -8.26 -6.64 3.68
CA GLN A 39 -9.48 -6.15 3.03
C GLN A 39 -10.11 -4.95 3.77
N PHE A 40 -9.78 -4.75 5.04
CA PHE A 40 -10.39 -3.69 5.84
C PHE A 40 -9.96 -2.31 5.32
N LYS A 41 -10.94 -1.47 4.93
CA LYS A 41 -10.75 -0.11 4.37
C LYS A 41 -9.79 0.00 3.18
N THR A 42 -9.56 -1.08 2.43
CA THR A 42 -8.62 -1.10 1.29
C THR A 42 -9.35 -1.45 0.01
N VAL A 43 -9.01 -0.78 -1.09
CA VAL A 43 -9.40 -1.22 -2.43
C VAL A 43 -8.45 -2.36 -2.82
N TYR A 44 -8.99 -3.53 -3.09
CA TYR A 44 -8.20 -4.75 -3.31
C TYR A 44 -8.59 -5.49 -4.59
N SER A 45 -7.65 -6.22 -5.17
CA SER A 45 -7.93 -7.19 -6.22
C SER A 45 -8.21 -8.58 -5.63
N LYS A 46 -9.16 -9.30 -6.20
CA LYS A 46 -9.50 -10.67 -5.77
C LYS A 46 -8.28 -11.60 -5.82
N SER A 47 -7.48 -11.49 -6.88
CA SER A 47 -6.28 -12.31 -7.08
C SER A 47 -5.24 -12.10 -5.99
N PHE A 48 -5.00 -10.85 -5.58
CA PHE A 48 -4.05 -10.52 -4.52
C PHE A 48 -4.48 -11.09 -3.16
N VAL A 49 -5.77 -10.95 -2.80
CA VAL A 49 -6.32 -11.51 -1.55
C VAL A 49 -6.19 -13.03 -1.51
N MET A 50 -6.46 -13.71 -2.63
CA MET A 50 -6.26 -15.17 -2.74
C MET A 50 -4.78 -15.55 -2.57
N SER A 51 -3.86 -14.79 -3.17
CA SER A 51 -2.43 -15.01 -3.01
C SER A 51 -1.99 -14.82 -1.57
N LEU A 52 -2.45 -13.78 -0.87
CA LEU A 52 -2.16 -13.56 0.56
C LEU A 52 -2.62 -14.73 1.43
N ALA A 53 -3.77 -15.32 1.14
CA ALA A 53 -4.29 -16.45 1.90
C ALA A 53 -3.45 -17.74 1.72
N LEU A 54 -2.92 -17.97 0.52
CA LEU A 54 -2.18 -19.20 0.19
C LEU A 54 -0.68 -19.11 0.44
N LEU A 55 -0.11 -17.90 0.36
CA LEU A 55 1.33 -17.67 0.42
C LEU A 55 2.00 -18.22 1.69
N PRO A 56 1.44 -18.06 2.92
CA PRO A 56 2.07 -18.62 4.12
C PRO A 56 2.23 -20.13 4.04
N THR A 57 1.22 -20.83 3.51
CA THR A 57 1.24 -22.29 3.38
C THR A 57 2.31 -22.74 2.38
N LEU A 58 2.42 -22.06 1.24
CA LEU A 58 3.44 -22.37 0.25
C LEU A 58 4.85 -22.17 0.81
N ILE A 59 5.08 -21.07 1.55
CA ILE A 59 6.37 -20.80 2.17
C ILE A 59 6.68 -21.80 3.27
N ALA A 60 5.70 -22.14 4.12
CA ALA A 60 5.89 -23.15 5.17
C ALA A 60 6.32 -24.49 4.60
N ILE A 61 5.68 -24.94 3.51
CA ILE A 61 6.06 -26.18 2.82
C ILE A 61 7.49 -26.09 2.26
N VAL A 62 7.84 -24.97 1.61
CA VAL A 62 9.19 -24.77 1.06
C VAL A 62 10.25 -24.82 2.17
N ILE A 63 10.05 -24.08 3.26
CA ILE A 63 10.98 -24.08 4.40
C ILE A 63 11.09 -25.48 5.00
N PHE A 64 9.98 -26.16 5.13
CA PHE A 64 9.95 -27.54 5.63
C PHE A 64 10.78 -28.50 4.74
N LEU A 65 10.63 -28.43 3.40
CA LEU A 65 11.38 -29.25 2.46
C LEU A 65 12.88 -28.93 2.42
N VAL A 66 13.24 -27.68 2.76
CA VAL A 66 14.64 -27.22 2.82
C VAL A 66 15.30 -27.56 4.16
N ASN A 67 14.51 -27.77 5.21
CA ASN A 67 15.01 -27.98 6.56
C ASN A 67 16.00 -29.15 6.62
N GLY A 68 17.20 -28.87 7.15
CA GLY A 68 18.30 -29.85 7.26
C GLY A 68 19.15 -30.03 5.98
N SER A 69 18.85 -29.38 4.87
CA SER A 69 19.62 -29.51 3.62
C SER A 69 20.10 -28.16 3.05
N LEU A 70 21.38 -27.86 3.23
CA LEU A 70 22.01 -26.66 2.65
C LEU A 70 21.87 -26.61 1.13
N GLY A 71 22.00 -27.76 0.46
CA GLY A 71 21.85 -27.84 -1.00
C GLY A 71 20.45 -27.51 -1.49
N ALA A 72 19.42 -27.98 -0.81
CA ALA A 72 18.02 -27.65 -1.10
C ALA A 72 17.76 -26.15 -0.86
N GLY A 73 18.32 -25.56 0.20
CA GLY A 73 18.22 -24.13 0.49
C GLY A 73 18.78 -23.27 -0.63
N VAL A 74 19.95 -23.58 -1.14
CA VAL A 74 20.58 -22.87 -2.27
C VAL A 74 19.77 -23.04 -3.56
N ALA A 75 19.25 -24.23 -3.83
CA ALA A 75 18.42 -24.50 -5.00
C ALA A 75 17.11 -23.70 -4.98
N VAL A 76 16.44 -23.63 -3.84
CA VAL A 76 15.22 -22.84 -3.65
C VAL A 76 15.51 -21.33 -3.79
N MET A 77 16.61 -20.84 -3.20
CA MET A 77 17.03 -19.45 -3.35
C MET A 77 17.29 -19.10 -4.83
N GLY A 78 17.96 -19.99 -5.56
CA GLY A 78 18.18 -19.87 -6.99
C GLY A 78 16.87 -19.83 -7.78
N ALA A 79 15.92 -20.72 -7.49
CA ALA A 79 14.61 -20.75 -8.12
C ALA A 79 13.81 -19.47 -7.88
N PHE A 80 13.78 -18.96 -6.66
CA PHE A 80 13.11 -17.69 -6.33
C PHE A 80 13.76 -16.47 -7.01
N SER A 81 15.08 -16.48 -7.21
CA SER A 81 15.77 -15.39 -7.92
C SER A 81 15.37 -15.26 -9.39
N LEU A 82 14.85 -16.33 -10.00
CA LEU A 82 14.33 -16.33 -11.36
C LEU A 82 12.89 -15.79 -11.46
N ILE A 83 12.19 -15.67 -10.33
CA ILE A 83 10.85 -15.11 -10.29
C ILE A 83 10.97 -13.58 -10.40
N ARG A 84 10.74 -13.08 -11.60
CA ARG A 84 10.70 -11.64 -11.86
C ARG A 84 9.27 -11.13 -11.72
N PHE A 85 9.00 -10.30 -10.72
CA PHE A 85 7.75 -9.57 -10.68
C PHE A 85 7.69 -8.58 -11.87
N ARG A 86 6.73 -8.76 -12.75
CA ARG A 86 6.54 -7.88 -13.92
C ARG A 86 6.01 -6.50 -13.54
N SER A 87 5.36 -6.37 -12.40
CA SER A 87 4.86 -5.12 -11.85
C SER A 87 5.31 -5.00 -10.40
N ALA A 88 5.70 -3.80 -10.01
CA ALA A 88 5.91 -3.50 -8.60
C ALA A 88 4.61 -3.75 -7.82
N PRO A 89 4.68 -4.23 -6.56
CA PRO A 89 3.50 -4.29 -5.71
C PRO A 89 2.87 -2.90 -5.62
N GLY A 90 1.54 -2.83 -5.75
CA GLY A 90 0.84 -1.58 -6.01
C GLY A 90 0.84 -0.56 -4.86
N GLY A 91 1.31 -0.91 -3.65
CA GLY A 91 1.35 0.02 -2.53
C GLY A 91 2.09 -0.51 -1.32
N ALA A 92 2.52 0.41 -0.43
CA ALA A 92 3.25 0.08 0.79
C ALA A 92 2.49 -0.93 1.68
N LYS A 93 1.16 -0.84 1.75
CA LYS A 93 0.33 -1.78 2.51
C LYS A 93 0.35 -3.19 1.93
N GLU A 94 0.42 -3.33 0.60
CA GLU A 94 0.56 -4.62 -0.07
C GLU A 94 1.90 -5.28 0.27
N LEU A 95 2.99 -4.50 0.19
CA LEU A 95 4.33 -4.96 0.57
C LEU A 95 4.38 -5.44 2.02
N VAL A 96 3.89 -4.66 2.97
CA VAL A 96 3.85 -5.04 4.39
C VAL A 96 3.05 -6.32 4.58
N SER A 97 1.91 -6.47 3.91
CA SER A 97 1.08 -7.67 3.99
C SER A 97 1.79 -8.91 3.43
N ILE A 98 2.52 -8.78 2.33
CA ILE A 98 3.34 -9.86 1.76
C ILE A 98 4.43 -10.27 2.76
N PHE A 99 5.20 -9.32 3.30
CA PHE A 99 6.24 -9.64 4.29
C PHE A 99 5.66 -10.30 5.54
N LEU A 100 4.49 -9.87 5.98
CA LEU A 100 3.81 -10.47 7.13
C LEU A 100 3.48 -11.95 6.89
N VAL A 101 2.86 -12.28 5.75
CA VAL A 101 2.52 -13.68 5.43
C VAL A 101 3.77 -14.53 5.15
N MET A 102 4.84 -13.94 4.61
CA MET A 102 6.13 -14.62 4.46
C MET A 102 6.75 -14.99 5.83
N THR A 103 6.75 -14.04 6.75
CA THR A 103 7.27 -14.28 8.13
C THR A 103 6.51 -15.39 8.82
N ILE A 104 5.18 -15.43 8.69
CA ILE A 104 4.35 -16.50 9.23
C ILE A 104 4.72 -17.85 8.60
N GLY A 105 4.81 -17.89 7.27
CA GLY A 105 5.16 -19.11 6.56
C GLY A 105 6.53 -19.67 6.97
N ILE A 106 7.54 -18.81 7.12
CA ILE A 106 8.87 -19.18 7.61
C ILE A 106 8.78 -19.73 9.04
N ALA A 107 8.11 -19.01 9.96
CA ALA A 107 8.00 -19.43 11.35
C ALA A 107 7.31 -20.80 11.50
N ILE A 108 6.23 -21.03 10.75
CA ILE A 108 5.50 -22.30 10.74
C ILE A 108 6.35 -23.42 10.13
N GLY A 109 7.03 -23.14 9.01
CA GLY A 109 7.92 -24.10 8.36
C GLY A 109 9.11 -24.52 9.22
N MET A 110 9.53 -23.64 10.16
CA MET A 110 10.55 -23.92 11.18
C MET A 110 9.98 -24.60 12.45
N GLY A 111 8.66 -24.86 12.52
CA GLY A 111 8.02 -25.52 13.66
C GLY A 111 7.48 -24.58 14.74
N TYR A 112 7.66 -23.26 14.64
CA TYR A 112 7.24 -22.29 15.67
C TYR A 112 5.78 -21.88 15.52
N LEU A 113 4.84 -22.83 15.59
CA LEU A 113 3.41 -22.58 15.37
C LEU A 113 2.80 -21.59 16.38
N VAL A 114 3.15 -21.74 17.66
CA VAL A 114 2.61 -20.88 18.72
C VAL A 114 3.10 -19.45 18.55
N PHE A 115 4.40 -19.28 18.26
CA PHE A 115 4.98 -17.97 17.98
C PHE A 115 4.29 -17.31 16.78
N ALA A 116 4.16 -18.03 15.65
CA ALA A 116 3.51 -17.51 14.45
C ALA A 116 2.07 -17.06 14.73
N THR A 117 1.32 -17.85 15.51
CA THR A 117 -0.06 -17.53 15.87
C THR A 117 -0.14 -16.26 16.72
N VAL A 118 0.65 -16.16 17.79
CA VAL A 118 0.67 -14.96 18.64
C VAL A 118 1.12 -13.72 17.85
N PHE A 119 2.17 -13.86 17.05
CA PHE A 119 2.71 -12.78 16.23
C PHE A 119 1.67 -12.21 15.27
N ILE A 120 0.92 -13.09 14.56
CA ILE A 120 -0.10 -12.63 13.61
C ILE A 120 -1.24 -11.89 14.30
N PHE A 121 -1.69 -12.36 15.46
CA PHE A 121 -2.75 -11.66 16.19
C PHE A 121 -2.32 -10.26 16.64
N ILE A 122 -1.08 -10.13 17.14
CA ILE A 122 -0.51 -8.82 17.52
C ILE A 122 -0.43 -7.92 16.30
N MET A 123 0.17 -8.39 15.19
CA MET A 123 0.35 -7.57 13.99
C MET A 123 -0.98 -7.21 13.32
N SER A 124 -1.93 -8.14 13.28
CA SER A 124 -3.27 -7.89 12.79
C SER A 124 -4.01 -6.82 13.60
N LEU A 125 -3.89 -6.88 14.93
CA LEU A 125 -4.46 -5.89 15.83
C LEU A 125 -3.83 -4.51 15.58
N VAL A 126 -2.49 -4.43 15.48
CA VAL A 126 -1.78 -3.18 15.19
C VAL A 126 -2.20 -2.61 13.84
N MET A 127 -2.26 -3.43 12.79
CA MET A 127 -2.71 -2.97 11.46
C MET A 127 -4.13 -2.41 11.50
N LEU A 128 -5.06 -3.10 12.17
CA LEU A 128 -6.44 -2.63 12.32
C LEU A 128 -6.51 -1.34 13.14
N LEU A 129 -5.75 -1.21 14.23
CA LEU A 129 -5.71 -0.01 15.05
C LEU A 129 -5.19 1.19 14.25
N LEU A 130 -4.09 1.05 13.52
CA LEU A 130 -3.55 2.11 12.67
C LEU A 130 -4.55 2.56 11.60
N GLU A 131 -5.31 1.62 11.03
CA GLU A 131 -6.34 1.90 10.02
C GLU A 131 -7.59 2.59 10.63
N VAL A 132 -7.98 2.20 11.85
CA VAL A 132 -9.13 2.82 12.56
C VAL A 132 -8.79 4.23 12.98
N VAL A 133 -7.58 4.47 13.51
CA VAL A 133 -7.10 5.78 13.94
C VAL A 133 -6.79 6.70 12.75
N ASN A 134 -6.84 6.16 11.51
CA ASN A 134 -6.45 6.86 10.29
C ASN A 134 -5.01 7.44 10.41
N PHE A 135 -4.10 6.65 10.97
CA PHE A 135 -2.71 7.06 11.16
C PHE A 135 -2.06 7.38 9.81
N GLY A 136 -1.44 8.55 9.71
CA GLY A 136 -0.79 9.00 8.48
C GLY A 136 -1.74 9.51 7.38
N GLN A 137 -3.06 9.59 7.60
CA GLN A 137 -3.95 10.19 6.61
C GLN A 137 -3.63 11.69 6.43
N MET A 138 -3.37 12.08 5.18
CA MET A 138 -3.33 13.48 4.81
C MET A 138 -4.71 14.13 5.05
N LYS A 139 -4.71 15.37 5.52
CA LYS A 139 -5.96 16.12 5.70
C LYS A 139 -6.79 16.09 4.43
N HIS A 140 -8.05 15.72 4.52
CA HIS A 140 -9.00 15.65 3.40
C HIS A 140 -9.15 16.95 2.61
N SER A 141 -8.58 18.06 3.09
CA SER A 141 -8.61 19.37 2.45
C SER A 141 -7.57 19.55 1.35
N ILE A 142 -6.62 18.62 1.16
CA ILE A 142 -5.59 18.76 0.11
C ILE A 142 -6.14 18.28 -1.21
N ARG A 143 -6.03 19.15 -2.22
CA ARG A 143 -6.46 18.90 -3.60
C ARG A 143 -5.32 19.19 -4.57
N GLN A 144 -5.30 18.48 -5.66
CA GLN A 144 -4.53 18.84 -6.84
C GLN A 144 -5.45 19.61 -7.79
N LEU A 145 -5.12 20.87 -8.03
CA LEU A 145 -5.80 21.74 -8.98
C LEU A 145 -4.94 21.84 -10.24
N THR A 146 -5.53 21.54 -11.37
CA THR A 146 -4.91 21.77 -12.68
C THR A 146 -5.68 22.87 -13.39
N VAL A 147 -5.00 23.93 -13.82
CA VAL A 147 -5.56 25.05 -14.54
C VAL A 147 -4.83 25.22 -15.86
N VAL A 148 -5.56 25.34 -16.94
CA VAL A 148 -5.01 25.69 -18.25
C VAL A 148 -5.25 27.19 -18.49
N ILE A 149 -4.21 27.90 -18.94
CA ILE A 149 -4.28 29.32 -19.28
C ILE A 149 -3.59 29.57 -20.64
N PRO A 150 -3.98 30.65 -21.38
CA PRO A 150 -3.23 31.10 -22.55
C PRO A 150 -1.82 31.57 -22.20
N GLU A 151 -0.86 31.41 -23.12
CA GLU A 151 0.53 31.85 -22.93
C GLU A 151 0.65 33.35 -22.65
N SER A 152 -0.33 34.14 -23.14
CA SER A 152 -0.37 35.60 -22.95
C SER A 152 -0.66 36.03 -21.51
N LEU A 153 -1.08 35.11 -20.61
CA LEU A 153 -1.39 35.41 -19.22
C LEU A 153 -0.22 35.05 -18.32
N ASP A 154 0.10 35.96 -17.40
CA ASP A 154 1.06 35.69 -16.34
C ASP A 154 0.46 34.80 -15.26
N TYR A 155 1.01 33.60 -15.08
CA TYR A 155 0.50 32.63 -14.11
C TYR A 155 0.98 32.87 -12.67
N GLU A 156 1.96 33.76 -12.44
CA GLU A 156 2.55 33.90 -11.12
C GLU A 156 1.64 34.59 -10.09
N SER A 157 0.75 35.49 -10.55
CA SER A 157 -0.09 36.27 -9.63
C SER A 157 -1.59 36.31 -9.97
N ILE A 158 -1.99 35.78 -11.15
CA ILE A 158 -3.36 35.93 -11.66
C ILE A 158 -4.43 35.32 -10.73
N PHE A 159 -4.09 34.35 -9.90
CA PHE A 159 -5.02 33.62 -9.04
C PHE A 159 -4.83 33.89 -7.56
N ASP A 160 -3.87 34.71 -7.13
CA ASP A 160 -3.47 34.91 -5.74
C ASP A 160 -4.63 35.35 -4.83
N ASP A 161 -5.44 36.30 -5.29
CA ASP A 161 -6.58 36.78 -4.52
C ASP A 161 -7.71 35.74 -4.39
N ILE A 162 -7.85 34.85 -5.37
CA ILE A 162 -8.80 33.72 -5.31
C ILE A 162 -8.26 32.67 -4.33
N PHE A 163 -6.98 32.36 -4.42
CA PHE A 163 -6.34 31.38 -3.55
C PHE A 163 -6.31 31.83 -2.10
N ASN A 164 -6.05 33.10 -1.82
CA ASN A 164 -6.08 33.66 -0.47
C ASN A 164 -7.46 33.54 0.20
N LYS A 165 -8.55 33.51 -0.59
CA LYS A 165 -9.92 33.32 -0.08
C LYS A 165 -10.25 31.84 0.12
N ALA A 166 -9.78 30.96 -0.77
CA ALA A 166 -10.22 29.57 -0.87
C ALA A 166 -9.30 28.58 -0.14
N ALA A 167 -8.02 28.93 0.07
CA ALA A 167 -7.01 28.00 0.54
C ALA A 167 -6.20 28.56 1.73
N ASN A 168 -5.73 27.66 2.60
CA ASN A 168 -4.77 28.00 3.67
C ASN A 168 -3.32 27.89 3.17
N HIS A 169 -3.08 27.05 2.17
CA HIS A 169 -1.78 26.84 1.58
C HIS A 169 -1.93 26.49 0.10
N VAL A 170 -1.06 27.08 -0.71
CA VAL A 170 -1.00 26.84 -2.15
C VAL A 170 0.45 26.66 -2.55
N GLU A 171 0.75 25.58 -3.25
CA GLU A 171 2.08 25.27 -3.76
C GLU A 171 1.99 25.04 -5.26
N LEU A 172 2.86 25.69 -6.03
CA LEU A 172 3.03 25.45 -7.44
C LEU A 172 3.82 24.18 -7.65
N ALA A 173 3.15 23.10 -8.05
CA ALA A 173 3.78 21.78 -8.18
C ALA A 173 4.44 21.56 -9.55
N ASN A 174 3.83 22.07 -10.62
CA ASN A 174 4.34 21.87 -11.98
C ASN A 174 3.76 22.89 -12.96
N VAL A 175 4.55 23.34 -13.90
CA VAL A 175 4.10 24.12 -15.07
C VAL A 175 4.58 23.40 -16.33
N LYS A 176 3.68 23.17 -17.26
CA LYS A 176 3.95 22.50 -18.53
C LYS A 176 3.28 23.26 -19.67
N THR A 177 4.04 23.49 -20.75
CA THR A 177 3.44 24.00 -21.99
C THR A 177 2.66 22.90 -22.71
N SER A 178 1.57 23.26 -23.36
CA SER A 178 0.75 22.38 -24.20
C SER A 178 0.34 23.12 -25.50
N ASP A 179 -0.24 22.38 -26.44
CA ASP A 179 -0.71 22.89 -27.72
C ASP A 179 0.33 23.74 -28.47
N MET A 180 1.51 23.12 -28.71
CA MET A 180 2.64 23.75 -29.39
C MET A 180 3.17 25.03 -28.70
N GLY A 181 2.94 25.15 -27.37
CA GLY A 181 3.41 26.30 -26.58
C GLY A 181 2.37 27.38 -26.35
N SER A 182 1.21 27.33 -27.00
CA SER A 182 0.17 28.38 -26.90
C SER A 182 -0.59 28.38 -25.57
N LEU A 183 -0.48 27.31 -24.78
CA LEU A 183 -1.14 27.15 -23.50
C LEU A 183 -0.15 26.71 -22.40
N PHE A 184 -0.37 27.21 -21.18
CA PHE A 184 0.26 26.67 -19.96
C PHE A 184 -0.72 25.77 -19.22
N LYS A 185 -0.28 24.56 -18.88
CA LYS A 185 -0.97 23.65 -17.97
C LYS A 185 -0.27 23.68 -16.62
N ILE A 186 -0.92 24.29 -15.62
CA ILE A 186 -0.34 24.56 -14.31
C ILE A 186 -0.99 23.62 -13.30
N LYS A 187 -0.17 22.97 -12.48
CA LYS A 187 -0.62 22.12 -11.39
C LYS A 187 -0.28 22.77 -10.05
N TYR A 188 -1.29 22.99 -9.25
CA TYR A 188 -1.17 23.46 -7.87
C TYR A 188 -1.56 22.36 -6.90
N ILE A 189 -0.89 22.29 -5.77
CA ILE A 189 -1.33 21.55 -4.59
C ILE A 189 -1.93 22.57 -3.65
N ILE A 190 -3.23 22.45 -3.38
CA ILE A 190 -3.96 23.43 -2.59
C ILE A 190 -4.56 22.77 -1.35
N GLN A 191 -4.46 23.43 -0.21
CA GLN A 191 -5.16 23.04 1.00
C GLN A 191 -6.36 23.96 1.22
N LEU A 192 -7.56 23.47 0.87
CA LEU A 192 -8.80 24.24 1.00
C LEU A 192 -9.08 24.59 2.47
N ASN A 193 -9.56 25.83 2.71
CA ASN A 193 -9.91 26.33 4.04
C ASN A 193 -11.38 26.12 4.42
N GLY A 194 -12.20 25.59 3.48
CA GLY A 194 -13.62 25.35 3.67
C GLY A 194 -14.52 26.58 3.54
N ARG A 195 -13.97 27.78 3.24
CA ARG A 195 -14.74 29.00 3.05
C ARG A 195 -15.41 29.07 1.66
N MET A 196 -14.84 28.38 0.68
CA MET A 196 -15.37 28.21 -0.66
C MET A 196 -15.52 26.73 -0.98
N THR A 197 -16.59 26.40 -1.71
CA THR A 197 -16.77 25.05 -2.27
C THR A 197 -15.84 24.85 -3.48
N GLU A 198 -15.57 23.60 -3.83
CA GLU A 198 -14.77 23.28 -5.04
C GLU A 198 -15.40 23.88 -6.30
N LYS A 199 -16.74 23.94 -6.37
CA LYS A 199 -17.47 24.55 -7.49
C LYS A 199 -17.25 26.05 -7.56
N GLU A 200 -17.41 26.76 -6.45
CA GLU A 200 -17.20 28.22 -6.39
C GLU A 200 -15.75 28.59 -6.74
N LEU A 201 -14.78 27.77 -6.33
CA LEU A 201 -13.38 27.94 -6.70
C LEU A 201 -13.18 27.78 -8.22
N ILE A 202 -13.75 26.72 -8.83
CA ILE A 202 -13.70 26.52 -10.28
C ILE A 202 -14.34 27.70 -11.01
N ASP A 203 -15.51 28.15 -10.57
CA ASP A 203 -16.22 29.23 -11.21
C ASP A 203 -15.44 30.57 -11.14
N ALA A 204 -14.79 30.85 -10.00
CA ALA A 204 -13.93 32.00 -9.83
C ALA A 204 -12.67 31.95 -10.73
N LEU A 205 -12.02 30.80 -10.81
CA LEU A 205 -10.83 30.60 -11.66
C LEU A 205 -11.20 30.70 -13.14
N ARG A 206 -12.39 30.20 -13.54
CA ARG A 206 -12.88 30.22 -14.91
C ARG A 206 -13.05 31.64 -15.49
N THR A 207 -13.33 32.63 -14.65
CA THR A 207 -13.44 34.02 -15.08
C THR A 207 -12.10 34.61 -15.54
N ARG A 208 -10.98 34.02 -15.16
CA ARG A 208 -9.63 34.52 -15.43
C ARG A 208 -8.78 33.65 -16.34
N ASN A 209 -9.11 32.36 -16.46
CA ASN A 209 -8.32 31.45 -17.28
C ASN A 209 -8.69 31.41 -18.76
N GLY A 210 -9.58 32.32 -19.23
CA GLY A 210 -10.07 32.30 -20.59
C GLY A 210 -11.08 31.19 -20.88
N ASN A 211 -11.76 30.67 -19.85
CA ASN A 211 -12.75 29.59 -19.95
C ASN A 211 -12.16 28.24 -20.47
N LEU A 212 -10.86 28.04 -20.24
CA LEU A 212 -10.17 26.81 -20.59
C LEU A 212 -10.37 25.72 -19.52
N GLU A 213 -9.78 24.55 -19.73
CA GLU A 213 -9.90 23.39 -18.84
C GLU A 213 -9.42 23.69 -17.42
N ILE A 214 -10.25 23.35 -16.43
CA ILE A 214 -9.90 23.32 -15.01
C ILE A 214 -10.28 21.95 -14.44
N ALA A 215 -9.37 21.29 -13.75
CA ALA A 215 -9.61 20.03 -13.09
C ALA A 215 -9.20 20.09 -11.62
N ILE A 216 -10.09 19.65 -10.73
CA ILE A 216 -9.77 19.43 -9.32
C ILE A 216 -9.85 17.93 -9.03
N SER A 217 -8.79 17.38 -8.48
CA SER A 217 -8.72 15.99 -8.06
C SER A 217 -8.21 15.88 -6.62
N ARG A 218 -8.41 14.73 -6.00
CA ARG A 218 -7.72 14.43 -4.73
C ARG A 218 -6.23 14.37 -5.00
N TYR A 219 -5.44 14.96 -4.10
CA TYR A 219 -4.00 14.82 -4.16
C TYR A 219 -3.63 13.37 -3.84
N ILE A 220 -3.11 12.68 -4.84
CA ILE A 220 -2.58 11.32 -4.70
C ILE A 220 -1.07 11.47 -4.76
N THR A 221 -0.38 11.14 -3.67
CA THR A 221 1.09 11.11 -3.66
C THR A 221 1.56 10.11 -4.71
N LYS A 222 2.62 10.42 -5.46
CA LYS A 222 3.19 9.57 -6.53
C LYS A 222 3.53 8.13 -6.10
N GLU A 223 3.48 7.81 -4.81
CA GLU A 223 3.64 6.44 -4.29
C GLU A 223 2.52 5.48 -4.72
N ASN A 224 1.38 5.98 -5.19
CA ASN A 224 0.27 5.14 -5.65
C ASN A 224 0.20 5.00 -7.19
N GLU A 225 1.17 5.53 -7.92
CA GLU A 225 1.30 5.39 -9.39
C GLU A 225 2.41 4.42 -9.82
N LEU A 226 3.01 3.66 -8.88
CA LEU A 226 4.01 2.62 -9.20
C LEU A 226 3.39 1.23 -9.26
#